data_2879302b7bf4b8cb571e76b62a6b7968
#
_entry.id   2879302b7bf4b8cb571e76b62a6b7968
#
_cell.length_a   1.000
_cell.length_b   1.000
_cell.length_c   1.000
_cell.angle_alpha   90.00
_cell.angle_beta   90.00
_cell.angle_gamma   90.00
#
_symmetry.space_group_name_H-M   'P 1'
#
loop_
_entity.id
_entity.type
_entity.pdbx_description
1 polymer ?
#
loop_
_entity_poly.entity_id
_entity_poly.type
_entity_poly.pdbx_seq_one_letter_code
_entity_poly.pdbx_strand_id
1 'polypeptide(L)'
;MWIAEGPLTTGLRTFDWSRYVTLVASVVYLGPEEEMPDVGDQGRWLIIEANDGKFYGTGGSWKRSGEWVGYGSLSENDVSLDAALAAAHRWAAKYDVPTIWVQLAP
;
A
#
# COMPACT_ATOMS: atom_id res chain seq x y z
N MET A 1 -6.33 24.31 -19.31
CA MET A 1 -6.50 24.45 -19.14
C MET A 1 -6.68 24.24 -18.70
N TRP A 2 -6.46 23.92 -18.14
CA TRP A 2 -6.51 23.90 -17.65
C TRP A 2 -6.74 23.99 -17.24
N ILE A 3 -6.75 23.94 -16.75
CA ILE A 3 -6.97 24.22 -16.32
C ILE A 3 -7.25 24.54 -15.96
N ALA A 4 -7.30 24.74 -15.54
CA ALA A 4 -7.60 25.30 -15.29
C ALA A 4 -7.79 25.62 -15.02
N GLU A 5 -7.76 25.81 -14.60
CA GLU A 5 -7.97 26.35 -14.49
C GLU A 5 -8.25 26.41 -14.41
N GLY A 6 -8.27 26.58 -13.95
CA GLY A 6 -8.67 26.90 -13.95
C GLY A 6 -8.85 26.58 -13.55
N PRO A 7 -8.96 26.84 -13.35
CA PRO A 7 -9.16 26.70 -13.07
C PRO A 7 -9.23 26.30 -12.74
N LEU A 8 -9.21 26.09 -12.21
CA LEU A 8 -9.25 25.96 -12.25
C LEU A 8 -9.50 26.03 -11.88
N THR A 9 -9.77 26.27 -11.51
CA THR A 9 -10.03 26.52 -11.35
C THR A 9 -10.35 26.56 -10.97
N THR A 10 -10.72 27.02 -10.75
CA THR A 10 -11.07 27.11 -10.39
C THR A 10 -11.16 27.08 -9.94
N GLY A 11 -11.53 27.64 -10.10
CA GLY A 11 -11.54 27.79 -9.63
C GLY A 11 -10.93 27.14 -9.21
N LEU A 12 -10.66 27.02 -9.30
CA LEU A 12 -10.00 26.41 -9.23
C LEU A 12 -9.34 25.95 -8.63
N ARG A 13 -9.43 25.99 -8.83
CA ARG A 13 -8.67 25.60 -7.76
C ARG A 13 -7.49 24.69 -8.11
N THR A 14 -6.39 24.72 -7.36
CA THR A 14 -5.17 24.01 -7.66
C THR A 14 -5.23 22.58 -7.10
N PHE A 15 -4.84 21.60 -7.91
CA PHE A 15 -4.72 20.21 -7.48
C PHE A 15 -3.46 20.03 -6.63
N ASP A 16 -3.60 19.40 -5.46
CA ASP A 16 -2.49 19.15 -4.56
C ASP A 16 -1.83 17.81 -4.89
N TRP A 17 -0.77 17.86 -5.67
CA TRP A 17 -0.05 16.66 -6.09
C TRP A 17 0.63 15.94 -4.94
N SER A 18 1.12 16.66 -3.94
CA SER A 18 1.81 15.99 -2.83
C SER A 18 0.85 15.11 -2.05
N ARG A 19 -0.37 15.57 -1.87
CA ARG A 19 -1.39 14.77 -1.20
C ARG A 19 -1.78 13.55 -2.04
N TYR A 20 -1.89 13.72 -3.34
CA TYR A 20 -2.21 12.61 -4.24
C TYR A 20 -1.11 11.55 -4.20
N VAL A 21 0.14 11.97 -4.23
CA VAL A 21 1.28 11.05 -4.21
C VAL A 21 1.30 10.22 -2.92
N THR A 22 0.92 10.80 -1.79
CA THR A 22 0.91 10.06 -0.52
C THR A 22 -0.18 8.99 -0.47
N LEU A 23 -1.17 9.03 -1.37
CA LEU A 23 -2.21 8.00 -1.44
C LEU A 23 -1.77 6.78 -2.23
N VAL A 24 -0.62 6.85 -2.91
CA VAL A 24 -0.10 5.75 -3.72
C VAL A 24 1.06 5.11 -2.98
N ALA A 25 0.88 3.86 -2.57
CA ALA A 25 1.94 3.13 -1.88
C ALA A 25 3.09 2.80 -2.83
N SER A 26 4.31 2.93 -2.34
CA SER A 26 5.50 2.46 -3.05
C SER A 26 5.64 0.97 -2.89
N VAL A 27 6.15 0.29 -3.93
CA VAL A 27 6.43 -1.14 -3.86
C VAL A 27 7.94 -1.31 -3.76
N VAL A 28 8.40 -2.00 -2.70
CA VAL A 28 9.83 -2.23 -2.48
C VAL A 28 10.08 -3.73 -2.36
N TYR A 29 10.95 -4.24 -3.21
CA TYR A 29 11.30 -5.66 -3.19
C TYR A 29 12.46 -5.87 -2.24
N LEU A 30 12.31 -6.86 -1.35
CA LEU A 30 13.37 -7.27 -0.44
C LEU A 30 14.17 -8.39 -1.08
N GLY A 31 15.48 -8.39 -0.86
CA GLY A 31 16.34 -9.48 -1.29
C GLY A 31 16.26 -10.66 -0.34
N PRO A 32 16.92 -11.79 -0.71
CA PRO A 32 16.98 -12.95 0.18
C PRO A 32 17.58 -12.56 1.52
N GLU A 33 16.97 -13.04 2.60
CA GLU A 33 17.39 -12.78 3.98
C GLU A 33 17.27 -11.32 4.42
N GLU A 34 16.76 -10.44 3.57
CA GLU A 34 16.40 -9.10 4.02
C GLU A 34 15.07 -9.13 4.76
N GLU A 35 14.92 -8.22 5.69
CA GLU A 35 13.68 -8.09 6.44
C GLU A 35 13.13 -6.69 6.28
N MET A 36 11.80 -6.61 6.34
CA MET A 36 11.13 -5.34 6.37
C MET A 36 11.59 -4.56 7.62
N PRO A 37 11.86 -3.25 7.48
CA PRO A 37 12.23 -2.45 8.65
C PRO A 37 11.15 -2.47 9.73
N ASP A 38 11.58 -2.36 10.99
CA ASP A 38 10.65 -2.22 12.10
C ASP A 38 9.98 -0.86 12.03
N VAL A 39 8.65 -0.86 11.95
CA VAL A 39 7.88 0.38 11.86
C VAL A 39 7.34 0.84 13.21
N GLY A 40 7.61 0.07 14.29
CA GLY A 40 7.15 0.42 15.62
C GLY A 40 5.68 0.09 15.84
N ASP A 41 5.23 0.29 17.08
CA ASP A 41 3.86 -0.10 17.49
C ASP A 41 2.78 0.68 16.78
N GLN A 42 3.07 1.91 16.37
CA GLN A 42 2.11 2.78 15.69
C GLN A 42 2.33 2.80 14.18
N GLY A 43 3.23 1.95 13.68
CA GLY A 43 3.55 1.91 12.27
C GLY A 43 2.44 1.30 11.43
N ARG A 44 2.51 1.58 10.13
CA ARG A 44 1.60 1.05 9.13
C ARG A 44 2.43 0.23 8.16
N TRP A 45 2.05 -1.01 7.95
CA TRP A 45 2.91 -1.91 7.17
C TRP A 45 2.07 -2.92 6.39
N LEU A 46 2.65 -3.41 5.30
CA LEU A 46 2.06 -4.46 4.50
C LEU A 46 3.20 -5.17 3.77
N ILE A 47 3.22 -6.48 3.84
CA ILE A 47 4.22 -7.29 3.15
C ILE A 47 3.53 -8.42 2.38
N ILE A 48 4.05 -8.70 1.18
CA ILE A 48 3.64 -9.85 0.40
C ILE A 48 4.81 -10.83 0.39
N GLU A 49 4.55 -12.06 0.78
CA GLU A 49 5.57 -13.09 0.85
C GLU A 49 5.18 -14.27 -0.04
N ALA A 50 6.14 -14.76 -0.82
CA ALA A 50 5.92 -15.92 -1.67
C ALA A 50 6.16 -17.20 -0.88
N ASN A 51 5.28 -18.17 -1.03
CA ASN A 51 5.41 -19.46 -0.40
C ASN A 51 4.64 -20.49 -1.21
N ASP A 52 5.34 -21.52 -1.67
CA ASP A 52 4.76 -22.67 -2.37
C ASP A 52 3.90 -22.24 -3.57
N GLY A 53 4.44 -21.30 -4.35
CA GLY A 53 3.78 -20.82 -5.57
C GLY A 53 2.65 -19.86 -5.36
N LYS A 54 2.45 -19.41 -4.13
CA LYS A 54 1.40 -18.44 -3.78
C LYS A 54 2.02 -17.20 -3.15
N PHE A 55 1.23 -16.13 -3.07
CA PHE A 55 1.71 -14.81 -2.64
C PHE A 55 0.78 -14.27 -1.56
N TYR A 56 1.22 -14.35 -0.32
CA TYR A 56 0.39 -14.02 0.84
C TYR A 56 0.69 -12.62 1.34
N GLY A 57 -0.37 -11.83 1.53
CA GLY A 57 -0.24 -10.49 2.08
C GLY A 57 -0.62 -10.46 3.54
N THR A 58 0.17 -9.75 4.33
CA THR A 58 -0.05 -9.54 5.76
C THR A 58 0.25 -8.10 6.09
N GLY A 59 -0.49 -7.52 7.01
CA GLY A 59 -0.22 -6.13 7.36
C GLY A 59 -1.02 -5.63 8.54
N GLY A 60 -0.75 -4.40 8.90
CA GLY A 60 -1.46 -3.71 9.96
C GLY A 60 -1.46 -2.22 9.73
N SER A 61 -2.51 -1.56 10.16
CA SER A 61 -2.63 -0.13 10.05
C SER A 61 -3.64 0.37 11.09
N TRP A 62 -4.04 1.63 10.93
CA TRP A 62 -4.92 2.28 11.88
C TRP A 62 -6.02 3.04 11.16
N LYS A 63 -7.23 2.96 11.66
CA LYS A 63 -8.33 3.82 11.21
C LYS A 63 -8.13 5.22 11.77
N ARG A 64 -8.84 6.18 11.20
CA ARG A 64 -8.79 7.55 11.74
C ARG A 64 -9.25 7.62 13.18
N SER A 65 -10.15 6.72 13.58
CA SER A 65 -10.63 6.62 14.95
C SER A 65 -9.55 6.16 15.94
N GLY A 66 -8.40 5.66 15.44
CA GLY A 66 -7.37 5.10 16.29
C GLY A 66 -7.48 3.60 16.49
N GLU A 67 -8.45 2.98 15.86
CA GLU A 67 -8.64 1.54 15.94
C GLU A 67 -7.69 0.81 14.99
N TRP A 68 -7.00 -0.20 15.50
CA TRP A 68 -6.09 -1.01 14.70
C TRP A 68 -6.86 -1.93 13.75
N VAL A 69 -6.33 -2.10 12.54
CA VAL A 69 -6.88 -3.05 11.57
C VAL A 69 -5.77 -3.93 11.02
N GLY A 70 -6.06 -5.21 10.88
CA GLY A 70 -5.14 -6.16 10.30
C GLY A 70 -5.49 -6.45 8.85
N TYR A 71 -4.48 -6.78 8.05
CA TYR A 71 -4.63 -7.25 6.69
C TYR A 71 -4.22 -8.71 6.58
N GLY A 72 -5.07 -9.50 5.99
CA GLY A 72 -4.74 -10.85 5.56
C GLY A 72 -5.30 -11.05 4.19
N SER A 73 -4.49 -11.45 3.24
CA SER A 73 -4.94 -11.63 1.86
C SER A 73 -5.93 -12.80 1.77
N LEU A 74 -6.83 -12.71 0.80
CA LEU A 74 -7.78 -13.77 0.51
C LEU A 74 -7.16 -14.73 -0.49
N SER A 75 -7.52 -16.01 -0.38
CA SER A 75 -6.95 -17.04 -1.24
C SER A 75 -7.15 -16.75 -2.73
N GLU A 76 -8.22 -16.07 -3.07
CA GLU A 76 -8.48 -15.69 -4.47
C GLU A 76 -7.47 -14.69 -5.00
N ASN A 77 -6.80 -13.94 -4.14
CA ASN A 77 -5.79 -12.95 -4.51
C ASN A 77 -4.37 -13.48 -4.37
N ASP A 78 -4.19 -14.67 -3.82
CA ASP A 78 -2.86 -15.24 -3.57
C ASP A 78 -2.30 -15.99 -4.79
N VAL A 79 -3.06 -16.09 -5.85
CA VAL A 79 -2.75 -16.94 -7.01
C VAL A 79 -1.65 -16.35 -7.90
N SER A 80 -1.41 -15.06 -7.84
CA SER A 80 -0.37 -14.41 -8.62
C SER A 80 0.12 -13.17 -7.90
N LEU A 81 1.35 -12.76 -8.22
CA LEU A 81 1.90 -11.53 -7.64
C LEU A 81 1.07 -10.31 -8.05
N ASP A 82 0.62 -10.27 -9.30
CA ASP A 82 -0.21 -9.15 -9.77
C ASP A 82 -1.51 -9.04 -8.97
N ALA A 83 -2.17 -10.16 -8.73
CA ALA A 83 -3.41 -10.17 -7.95
C ALA A 83 -3.15 -9.76 -6.50
N ALA A 84 -2.07 -10.27 -5.91
CA ALA A 84 -1.70 -9.93 -4.54
C ALA A 84 -1.37 -8.44 -4.41
N LEU A 85 -0.63 -7.89 -5.37
CA LEU A 85 -0.30 -6.47 -5.37
C LEU A 85 -1.53 -5.59 -5.55
N ALA A 86 -2.44 -5.98 -6.44
CA ALA A 86 -3.66 -5.21 -6.66
C ALA A 86 -4.49 -5.13 -5.37
N ALA A 87 -4.66 -6.25 -4.68
CA ALA A 87 -5.38 -6.28 -3.41
C ALA A 87 -4.67 -5.46 -2.35
N ALA A 88 -3.34 -5.57 -2.28
CA ALA A 88 -2.54 -4.82 -1.30
C ALA A 88 -2.65 -3.32 -1.55
N HIS A 89 -2.60 -2.88 -2.80
CA HIS A 89 -2.73 -1.47 -3.12
C HIS A 89 -4.09 -0.91 -2.71
N ARG A 90 -5.16 -1.67 -2.90
CA ARG A 90 -6.49 -1.24 -2.48
C ARG A 90 -6.56 -1.04 -0.96
N TRP A 91 -6.00 -1.99 -0.22
CA TRP A 91 -6.02 -1.90 1.24
C TRP A 91 -5.09 -0.78 1.73
N ALA A 92 -3.91 -0.66 1.13
CA ALA A 92 -2.94 0.37 1.49
C ALA A 92 -3.51 1.77 1.28
N ALA A 93 -4.24 1.97 0.18
CA ALA A 93 -4.87 3.26 -0.09
C ALA A 93 -5.95 3.58 0.95
N LYS A 94 -6.70 2.57 1.35
CA LYS A 94 -7.79 2.75 2.31
C LYS A 94 -7.28 3.10 3.70
N TYR A 95 -6.14 2.52 4.10
CA TYR A 95 -5.63 2.66 5.46
C TYR A 95 -4.27 3.36 5.52
N ASP A 96 -3.91 4.08 4.46
CA ASP A 96 -2.73 4.97 4.43
C ASP A 96 -1.41 4.26 4.70
N VAL A 97 -1.24 3.08 4.14
CA VAL A 97 0.04 2.37 4.23
C VAL A 97 0.97 2.91 3.14
N PRO A 98 2.14 3.45 3.51
CA PRO A 98 3.00 4.13 2.52
C PRO A 98 3.81 3.19 1.65
N THR A 99 4.08 1.97 2.11
CA THR A 99 4.97 1.05 1.40
C THR A 99 4.42 -0.37 1.46
N ILE A 100 4.45 -1.04 0.31
CA ILE A 100 4.15 -2.47 0.22
C ILE A 100 5.49 -3.17 0.01
N TRP A 101 5.89 -3.99 0.97
CA TRP A 101 7.12 -4.77 0.88
C TRP A 101 6.82 -6.08 0.19
N VAL A 102 7.72 -6.53 -0.67
CA VAL A 102 7.55 -7.79 -1.39
C VAL A 102 8.79 -8.64 -1.20
N GLN A 103 8.62 -9.83 -0.65
CA GLN A 103 9.71 -10.78 -0.46
C GLN A 103 9.38 -12.07 -1.20
N LEU A 104 10.07 -12.29 -2.30
CA LEU A 104 9.83 -13.46 -3.16
C LEU A 104 10.71 -14.64 -2.78
N ALA A 105 11.84 -14.37 -2.12
CA ALA A 105 12.76 -15.41 -1.63
C ALA A 105 13.18 -15.06 -0.22
N PRO A 106 12.88 -15.91 0.76
CA PRO A 106 13.24 -15.64 2.15
C PRO A 106 14.75 -15.73 2.42
#